data_69abcc103b76b0f5d35ac39c4f1aab57
#
_entry.id   69abcc103b76b0f5d35ac39c4f1aab57
#
_cell.length_a   1.000
_cell.length_b   1.000
_cell.length_c   1.000
_cell.angle_alpha   90.00
_cell.angle_beta   90.00
_cell.angle_gamma   90.00
#
_symmetry.space_group_name_H-M   'P 1'
#
loop_
_entity.id
_entity.type
_entity.pdbx_description
1 polymer ?
#
loop_
_entity_poly.entity_id
_entity_poly.type
_entity_poly.pdbx_seq_one_letter_code
_entity_poly.pdbx_strand_id
1 'polypeptide(L)'
;MFRALAVIGAGAVLALGCSAGEGTVTDRGVWTAGEACPDVFFVGARGSSQDPGIGPQLTDVYERFLGALEPPRDIEAAMVPLDYPAEGSLTGGASGYSDSVATGVRELPAAVELLGSRCEASRIVLGGYSQGAHVIAISDHAFLEQANVDAVILLANPVFEPDDPTAKVGTFNPDQGGIVRKAWIDGPFAERTIQVCLNGDPVCQFGSLAIWVHSNSYFGETLDPTAEFAAEKVIANLL
;
A
#
# COMPACT_ATOMS: atom_id res chain seq x y z
N MET A 1 12.79 79.03 -20.25
CA MET A 1 13.10 78.01 -19.21
C MET A 1 11.79 77.34 -18.80
N PHE A 2 11.45 76.25 -19.42
CA PHE A 2 10.29 75.47 -19.03
C PHE A 2 10.78 74.13 -18.56
N ARG A 3 10.50 73.74 -17.29
CA ARG A 3 10.74 72.46 -16.70
C ARG A 3 9.52 71.56 -16.92
N ALA A 4 9.68 70.50 -17.63
CA ALA A 4 8.67 69.46 -17.73
C ALA A 4 8.76 68.52 -16.51
N LEU A 5 7.64 68.30 -15.78
CA LEU A 5 7.47 67.31 -14.77
C LEU A 5 7.01 66.02 -15.46
N ALA A 6 7.78 64.95 -15.30
CA ALA A 6 7.37 63.60 -15.68
C ALA A 6 6.63 62.96 -14.50
N VAL A 7 5.38 62.58 -14.75
CA VAL A 7 4.57 61.78 -13.79
C VAL A 7 4.85 60.29 -14.09
N ILE A 8 5.47 59.60 -13.16
CA ILE A 8 5.65 58.15 -13.21
C ILE A 8 4.41 57.52 -12.56
N GLY A 9 3.55 56.94 -13.37
CA GLY A 9 2.45 56.11 -12.90
C GLY A 9 2.95 54.73 -12.46
N ALA A 10 2.87 54.45 -11.16
CA ALA A 10 3.09 53.09 -10.63
C ALA A 10 1.85 52.26 -10.90
N GLY A 11 1.93 51.40 -11.91
CA GLY A 11 0.94 50.36 -12.13
C GLY A 11 1.12 49.21 -11.10
N ALA A 12 0.20 49.11 -10.15
CA ALA A 12 0.14 47.94 -9.27
C ALA A 12 -0.38 46.75 -10.09
N VAL A 13 0.49 45.79 -10.36
CA VAL A 13 0.10 44.47 -10.87
C VAL A 13 -0.45 43.68 -9.68
N LEU A 14 -1.77 43.59 -9.59
CA LEU A 14 -2.42 42.59 -8.71
C LEU A 14 -2.16 41.19 -9.28
N ALA A 15 -1.18 40.50 -8.73
CA ALA A 15 -1.06 39.08 -8.91
C ALA A 15 -2.23 38.41 -8.14
N LEU A 16 -3.25 38.00 -8.87
CA LEU A 16 -4.23 37.02 -8.36
C LEU A 16 -3.49 35.70 -8.20
N GLY A 17 -2.94 35.46 -7.02
CA GLY A 17 -2.50 34.17 -6.60
C GLY A 17 -3.74 33.28 -6.41
N CYS A 18 -4.02 32.40 -7.38
CA CYS A 18 -4.83 31.21 -7.09
C CYS A 18 -4.00 30.35 -6.14
N SER A 19 -4.22 30.45 -4.83
CA SER A 19 -3.86 29.39 -3.92
C SER A 19 -4.76 28.22 -4.29
N ALA A 20 -4.22 27.19 -4.93
CA ALA A 20 -4.86 25.89 -4.92
C ALA A 20 -5.08 25.56 -3.44
N GLY A 21 -6.32 25.40 -3.01
CA GLY A 21 -6.63 25.00 -1.65
C GLY A 21 -6.01 23.64 -1.42
N GLU A 22 -5.24 23.51 -0.36
CA GLU A 22 -4.80 22.21 0.12
C GLU A 22 -6.07 21.49 0.59
N GLY A 23 -6.33 20.28 0.05
CA GLY A 23 -7.44 19.45 0.49
C GLY A 23 -7.14 18.81 1.84
N THR A 24 -8.16 18.30 2.48
CA THR A 24 -8.04 17.54 3.73
C THR A 24 -8.18 16.04 3.48
N VAL A 25 -7.51 15.24 4.32
CA VAL A 25 -7.66 13.76 4.31
C VAL A 25 -8.50 13.37 5.51
N THR A 26 -9.58 12.63 5.26
CA THR A 26 -10.48 12.11 6.29
C THR A 26 -10.38 10.59 6.35
N ASP A 27 -9.96 10.06 7.50
CA ASP A 27 -10.03 8.63 7.80
C ASP A 27 -11.46 8.25 8.23
N ARG A 28 -12.07 7.31 7.50
CA ARG A 28 -13.41 6.77 7.81
C ARG A 28 -13.38 5.47 8.63
N GLY A 29 -12.17 4.98 8.97
CA GLY A 29 -12.01 3.70 9.63
C GLY A 29 -12.30 2.51 8.72
N VAL A 30 -12.85 1.42 9.27
CA VAL A 30 -13.18 0.21 8.50
C VAL A 30 -14.50 0.42 7.76
N TRP A 31 -14.43 0.30 6.44
CA TRP A 31 -15.63 0.41 5.59
C TRP A 31 -16.48 -0.86 5.64
N THR A 32 -17.79 -0.68 5.63
CA THR A 32 -18.77 -1.77 5.56
C THR A 32 -19.68 -1.61 4.33
N ALA A 33 -20.06 -2.75 3.75
CA ALA A 33 -20.93 -2.75 2.58
C ALA A 33 -22.30 -2.08 2.89
N GLY A 34 -22.57 -0.98 2.20
CA GLY A 34 -23.79 -0.16 2.41
C GLY A 34 -23.48 1.26 2.86
N GLU A 35 -22.28 1.56 3.29
CA GLU A 35 -21.82 2.93 3.51
C GLU A 35 -21.54 3.65 2.18
N ALA A 36 -21.45 4.98 2.23
CA ALA A 36 -21.01 5.78 1.07
C ALA A 36 -19.60 5.38 0.66
N CYS A 37 -19.30 5.45 -0.64
CA CYS A 37 -17.97 5.14 -1.15
C CYS A 37 -16.97 6.21 -0.72
N PRO A 38 -15.81 5.82 -0.15
CA PRO A 38 -14.67 6.73 0.02
C PRO A 38 -13.98 6.96 -1.33
N ASP A 39 -13.09 7.93 -1.40
CA ASP A 39 -12.23 8.12 -2.58
C ASP A 39 -11.17 7.02 -2.71
N VAL A 40 -10.68 6.51 -1.56
CA VAL A 40 -9.61 5.49 -1.51
C VAL A 40 -9.96 4.36 -0.54
N PHE A 41 -9.81 3.14 -1.00
CA PHE A 41 -9.80 1.95 -0.17
C PHE A 41 -8.38 1.46 0.08
N PHE A 42 -8.05 1.18 1.34
CA PHE A 42 -6.86 0.44 1.72
C PHE A 42 -7.25 -0.99 2.08
N VAL A 43 -7.04 -1.92 1.15
CA VAL A 43 -7.34 -3.35 1.36
C VAL A 43 -6.15 -4.01 2.02
N GLY A 44 -6.31 -4.45 3.27
CA GLY A 44 -5.23 -5.02 4.07
C GLY A 44 -5.34 -6.53 4.26
N ALA A 45 -4.30 -7.27 3.87
CA ALA A 45 -4.13 -8.70 4.14
C ALA A 45 -3.14 -8.90 5.29
N ARG A 46 -3.67 -9.25 6.48
CA ARG A 46 -2.88 -9.41 7.72
C ARG A 46 -1.89 -10.57 7.66
N GLY A 47 -0.93 -10.59 8.57
CA GLY A 47 -0.01 -11.70 8.74
C GLY A 47 -0.60 -12.90 9.47
N SER A 48 0.11 -14.02 9.45
CA SER A 48 -0.26 -15.26 10.14
C SER A 48 -0.54 -15.03 11.62
N SER A 49 -1.63 -15.59 12.11
CA SER A 49 -2.04 -15.58 13.52
C SER A 49 -2.29 -14.18 14.11
N GLN A 50 -2.43 -13.16 13.25
CA GLN A 50 -2.90 -11.86 13.68
C GLN A 50 -4.42 -11.86 13.85
N ASP A 51 -4.90 -11.07 14.80
CA ASP A 51 -6.34 -10.88 15.03
C ASP A 51 -7.07 -10.36 13.78
N PRO A 52 -8.38 -10.58 13.65
CA PRO A 52 -9.19 -10.03 12.56
C PRO A 52 -9.00 -8.51 12.42
N GLY A 53 -8.82 -8.04 11.18
CA GLY A 53 -8.47 -6.67 10.83
C GLY A 53 -7.40 -6.67 9.75
N ILE A 54 -6.75 -5.54 9.53
CA ILE A 54 -5.61 -5.44 8.60
C ILE A 54 -4.27 -5.81 9.25
N GLY A 55 -4.23 -5.92 10.57
CA GLY A 55 -3.01 -6.18 11.35
C GLY A 55 -2.21 -4.92 11.69
N PRO A 56 -1.42 -4.95 12.79
CA PRO A 56 -0.77 -3.74 13.33
C PRO A 56 0.25 -3.12 12.39
N GLN A 57 1.01 -3.90 11.61
CA GLN A 57 1.98 -3.37 10.65
C GLN A 57 1.30 -2.60 9.51
N LEU A 58 0.18 -3.11 9.01
CA LEU A 58 -0.57 -2.43 7.95
C LEU A 58 -1.38 -1.26 8.49
N THR A 59 -1.76 -1.26 9.76
CA THR A 59 -2.36 -0.10 10.41
C THR A 59 -1.35 1.07 10.44
N ASP A 60 -0.09 0.81 10.82
CA ASP A 60 0.96 1.84 10.79
C ASP A 60 1.24 2.33 9.36
N VAL A 61 1.26 1.43 8.36
CA VAL A 61 1.36 1.83 6.94
C VAL A 61 0.19 2.72 6.52
N TYR A 62 -1.03 2.35 6.89
CA TYR A 62 -2.23 3.11 6.54
C TYR A 62 -2.22 4.52 7.15
N GLU A 63 -1.89 4.64 8.44
CA GLU A 63 -1.78 5.94 9.11
C GLU A 63 -0.72 6.84 8.45
N ARG A 64 0.43 6.27 8.08
CA ARG A 64 1.47 6.98 7.35
C ARG A 64 1.05 7.36 5.94
N PHE A 65 0.36 6.46 5.25
CA PHE A 65 -0.20 6.74 3.92
C PHE A 65 -1.15 7.93 3.98
N LEU A 66 -2.06 8.00 4.97
CA LEU A 66 -2.92 9.18 5.16
C LEU A 66 -2.12 10.45 5.39
N GLY A 67 -1.04 10.35 6.19
CA GLY A 67 -0.15 11.49 6.46
C GLY A 67 0.69 11.94 5.24
N ALA A 68 0.95 11.04 4.30
CA ALA A 68 1.70 11.31 3.08
C ALA A 68 0.83 11.84 1.92
N LEU A 69 -0.50 11.72 2.04
CA LEU A 69 -1.41 12.28 1.05
C LEU A 69 -1.41 13.81 1.15
N GLU A 70 -1.03 14.46 0.06
CA GLU A 70 -1.13 15.92 -0.11
C GLU A 70 -2.12 16.22 -1.25
N PRO A 71 -3.44 16.02 -1.00
CA PRO A 71 -4.41 16.08 -2.09
C PRO A 71 -4.77 17.54 -2.45
N PRO A 72 -5.07 17.79 -3.74
CA PRO A 72 -5.54 19.09 -4.20
C PRO A 72 -7.01 19.36 -3.84
N ARG A 73 -7.71 18.38 -3.30
CA ARG A 73 -9.11 18.42 -2.84
C ARG A 73 -9.27 17.53 -1.61
N ASP A 74 -10.40 17.66 -0.92
CA ASP A 74 -10.73 16.75 0.16
C ASP A 74 -10.82 15.30 -0.33
N ILE A 75 -10.20 14.39 0.42
CA ILE A 75 -10.18 12.94 0.16
C ILE A 75 -10.71 12.20 1.38
N GLU A 76 -11.57 11.22 1.15
CA GLU A 76 -11.98 10.25 2.15
C GLU A 76 -11.30 8.90 1.88
N ALA A 77 -10.65 8.33 2.89
CA ALA A 77 -10.04 7.01 2.83
C ALA A 77 -10.63 6.07 3.86
N ALA A 78 -10.69 4.78 3.55
CA ALA A 78 -11.20 3.76 4.45
C ALA A 78 -10.45 2.44 4.31
N MET A 79 -10.35 1.69 5.42
CA MET A 79 -9.75 0.36 5.45
C MET A 79 -10.76 -0.73 5.07
N VAL A 80 -10.26 -1.76 4.39
CA VAL A 80 -11.02 -3.00 4.12
C VAL A 80 -10.13 -4.19 4.49
N PRO A 81 -10.38 -4.87 5.62
CA PRO A 81 -9.69 -6.10 5.93
C PRO A 81 -10.04 -7.20 4.92
N LEU A 82 -9.02 -7.86 4.36
CA LEU A 82 -9.26 -9.06 3.57
C LEU A 82 -9.73 -10.19 4.51
N ASP A 83 -10.91 -10.75 4.21
CA ASP A 83 -11.48 -11.84 5.00
C ASP A 83 -10.88 -13.18 4.56
N TYR A 84 -9.90 -13.66 5.32
CA TYR A 84 -9.28 -14.96 5.13
C TYR A 84 -8.73 -15.49 6.48
N PRO A 85 -8.48 -16.80 6.63
CA PRO A 85 -8.15 -17.39 7.94
C PRO A 85 -6.90 -16.81 8.59
N ALA A 86 -5.86 -16.49 7.82
CA ALA A 86 -4.54 -16.09 8.30
C ALA A 86 -3.91 -17.10 9.28
N GLU A 87 -4.13 -18.39 9.05
CA GLU A 87 -3.57 -19.45 9.90
C GLU A 87 -2.05 -19.55 9.73
N GLY A 88 -1.33 -19.58 10.84
CA GLY A 88 0.12 -19.75 10.86
C GLY A 88 0.54 -21.21 10.84
N SER A 89 1.78 -21.48 10.44
CA SER A 89 2.36 -22.81 10.50
C SER A 89 2.47 -23.38 11.93
N LEU A 90 2.50 -22.51 12.95
CA LEU A 90 2.52 -22.91 14.36
C LEU A 90 1.13 -23.35 14.88
N THR A 91 0.05 -22.83 14.29
CA THR A 91 -1.33 -23.11 14.71
C THR A 91 -2.02 -24.14 13.82
N GLY A 92 -1.85 -24.05 12.51
CA GLY A 92 -2.48 -24.94 11.52
C GLY A 92 -1.53 -25.96 10.87
N GLY A 93 -0.25 -25.95 11.22
CA GLY A 93 0.78 -26.71 10.50
C GLY A 93 0.99 -26.21 9.06
N ALA A 94 1.80 -26.95 8.27
CA ALA A 94 2.09 -26.56 6.90
C ALA A 94 0.84 -26.57 6.00
N SER A 95 -0.09 -27.48 6.21
CA SER A 95 -1.37 -27.54 5.47
C SER A 95 -2.26 -26.34 5.81
N GLY A 96 -2.42 -26.00 7.09
CA GLY A 96 -3.22 -24.83 7.50
C GLY A 96 -2.71 -23.52 6.91
N TYR A 97 -1.38 -23.33 6.89
CA TYR A 97 -0.79 -22.17 6.22
C TYR A 97 -1.13 -22.14 4.72
N SER A 98 -0.93 -23.26 4.01
CA SER A 98 -1.17 -23.34 2.57
C SER A 98 -2.64 -23.15 2.21
N ASP A 99 -3.56 -23.75 2.99
CA ASP A 99 -5.01 -23.63 2.79
C ASP A 99 -5.48 -22.18 3.05
N SER A 100 -4.89 -21.53 4.06
CA SER A 100 -5.14 -20.14 4.38
C SER A 100 -4.68 -19.22 3.25
N VAL A 101 -3.46 -19.40 2.72
CA VAL A 101 -2.96 -18.67 1.55
C VAL A 101 -3.86 -18.89 0.34
N ALA A 102 -4.22 -20.15 0.02
CA ALA A 102 -5.11 -20.46 -1.09
C ALA A 102 -6.49 -19.79 -0.95
N THR A 103 -6.99 -19.70 0.28
CA THR A 103 -8.22 -18.96 0.56
C THR A 103 -8.04 -17.46 0.28
N GLY A 104 -6.97 -16.85 0.80
CA GLY A 104 -6.69 -15.42 0.57
C GLY A 104 -6.55 -15.07 -0.92
N VAL A 105 -5.86 -15.93 -1.69
CA VAL A 105 -5.69 -15.77 -3.16
C VAL A 105 -7.04 -15.80 -3.89
N ARG A 106 -7.99 -16.57 -3.42
CA ARG A 106 -9.35 -16.63 -3.99
C ARG A 106 -10.20 -15.42 -3.56
N GLU A 107 -10.11 -15.02 -2.28
CA GLU A 107 -10.92 -13.94 -1.72
C GLU A 107 -10.45 -12.53 -2.16
N LEU A 108 -9.15 -12.35 -2.45
CA LEU A 108 -8.63 -11.03 -2.84
C LEU A 108 -9.25 -10.49 -4.12
N PRO A 109 -9.29 -11.24 -5.25
CA PRO A 109 -9.97 -10.77 -6.46
C PRO A 109 -11.46 -10.49 -6.23
N ALA A 110 -12.15 -11.34 -5.46
CA ALA A 110 -13.56 -11.16 -5.15
C ALA A 110 -13.81 -9.87 -4.33
N ALA A 111 -12.94 -9.56 -3.37
CA ALA A 111 -13.01 -8.32 -2.60
C ALA A 111 -12.77 -7.09 -3.49
N VAL A 112 -11.75 -7.11 -4.34
CA VAL A 112 -11.43 -6.01 -5.26
C VAL A 112 -12.55 -5.80 -6.29
N GLU A 113 -13.12 -6.88 -6.85
CA GLU A 113 -14.26 -6.80 -7.77
C GLU A 113 -15.50 -6.20 -7.09
N LEU A 114 -15.78 -6.61 -5.85
CA LEU A 114 -16.90 -6.05 -5.08
C LEU A 114 -16.74 -4.54 -4.88
N LEU A 115 -15.54 -4.09 -4.49
CA LEU A 115 -15.25 -2.68 -4.30
C LEU A 115 -15.37 -1.90 -5.61
N GLY A 116 -14.76 -2.39 -6.69
CA GLY A 116 -14.82 -1.78 -8.01
C GLY A 116 -16.23 -1.69 -8.58
N SER A 117 -17.07 -2.73 -8.39
CA SER A 117 -18.45 -2.73 -8.88
C SER A 117 -19.39 -1.81 -8.08
N ARG A 118 -19.11 -1.59 -6.80
CA ARG A 118 -19.92 -0.72 -5.95
C ARG A 118 -19.45 0.73 -5.95
N CYS A 119 -18.17 0.93 -6.07
CA CYS A 119 -17.49 2.22 -5.91
C CYS A 119 -16.54 2.46 -7.09
N GLU A 120 -17.09 2.57 -8.30
CA GLU A 120 -16.33 2.63 -9.56
C GLU A 120 -15.29 3.77 -9.61
N ALA A 121 -15.56 4.88 -8.89
CA ALA A 121 -14.65 6.02 -8.85
C ALA A 121 -13.56 5.91 -7.78
N SER A 122 -13.69 4.94 -6.85
CA SER A 122 -12.72 4.78 -5.77
C SER A 122 -11.42 4.14 -6.27
N ARG A 123 -10.31 4.56 -5.68
CA ARG A 123 -8.98 3.99 -5.93
C ARG A 123 -8.67 2.94 -4.87
N ILE A 124 -7.82 1.97 -5.17
CA ILE A 124 -7.49 0.87 -4.26
C ILE A 124 -5.98 0.83 -4.02
N VAL A 125 -5.59 0.76 -2.76
CA VAL A 125 -4.24 0.41 -2.31
C VAL A 125 -4.32 -0.98 -1.68
N LEU A 126 -3.47 -1.91 -2.12
CA LEU A 126 -3.34 -3.23 -1.50
C LEU A 126 -2.15 -3.24 -0.54
N GLY A 127 -2.37 -3.66 0.69
CA GLY A 127 -1.32 -3.87 1.68
C GLY A 127 -1.27 -5.32 2.13
N GLY A 128 -0.10 -5.94 2.15
CA GLY A 128 0.11 -7.28 2.67
C GLY A 128 1.29 -7.36 3.62
N TYR A 129 1.12 -8.05 4.76
CA TYR A 129 2.20 -8.36 5.68
C TYR A 129 2.39 -9.87 5.81
N SER A 130 3.63 -10.36 5.68
CA SER A 130 3.98 -11.76 5.87
C SER A 130 3.09 -12.69 5.00
N GLN A 131 2.22 -13.51 5.57
CA GLN A 131 1.28 -14.36 4.82
C GLN A 131 0.37 -13.54 3.90
N GLY A 132 -0.08 -12.35 4.33
CA GLY A 132 -0.86 -11.44 3.49
C GLY A 132 -0.07 -10.93 2.29
N ALA A 133 1.23 -10.65 2.44
CA ALA A 133 2.11 -10.31 1.33
C ALA A 133 2.26 -11.50 0.36
N HIS A 134 2.37 -12.74 0.88
CA HIS A 134 2.35 -13.96 0.06
C HIS A 134 1.07 -14.09 -0.76
N VAL A 135 -0.09 -13.88 -0.13
CA VAL A 135 -1.40 -13.89 -0.82
C VAL A 135 -1.41 -12.94 -2.00
N ILE A 136 -1.03 -11.68 -1.79
CA ILE A 136 -1.07 -10.66 -2.85
C ILE A 136 -0.04 -10.98 -3.94
N ALA A 137 1.17 -11.37 -3.56
CA ALA A 137 2.28 -11.61 -4.49
C ALA A 137 2.04 -12.76 -5.48
N ILE A 138 1.17 -13.74 -5.14
CA ILE A 138 0.85 -14.88 -6.00
C ILE A 138 -0.59 -14.86 -6.54
N SER A 139 -1.34 -13.78 -6.31
CA SER A 139 -2.69 -13.59 -6.85
C SER A 139 -2.65 -13.32 -8.36
N ASP A 140 -3.81 -13.31 -9.00
CA ASP A 140 -3.95 -13.00 -10.44
C ASP A 140 -3.61 -11.51 -10.70
N HIS A 141 -2.36 -11.24 -11.07
CA HIS A 141 -1.88 -9.89 -11.34
C HIS A 141 -2.61 -9.25 -12.52
N ALA A 142 -2.93 -10.02 -13.57
CA ALA A 142 -3.63 -9.49 -14.74
C ALA A 142 -5.04 -8.98 -14.38
N PHE A 143 -5.71 -9.63 -13.43
CA PHE A 143 -6.97 -9.13 -12.87
C PHE A 143 -6.76 -7.84 -12.06
N LEU A 144 -5.75 -7.82 -11.18
CA LEU A 144 -5.45 -6.66 -10.32
C LEU A 144 -5.01 -5.44 -11.14
N GLU A 145 -4.34 -5.66 -12.27
CA GLU A 145 -3.97 -4.58 -13.20
C GLU A 145 -5.16 -3.90 -13.88
N GLN A 146 -6.25 -4.63 -14.11
CA GLN A 146 -7.47 -4.11 -14.74
C GLN A 146 -8.41 -3.43 -13.74
N ALA A 147 -8.24 -3.71 -12.45
CA ALA A 147 -8.97 -3.05 -11.38
C ALA A 147 -8.35 -1.67 -11.07
N ASN A 148 -9.08 -0.84 -10.32
CA ASN A 148 -8.59 0.48 -9.88
C ASN A 148 -7.54 0.37 -8.77
N VAL A 149 -6.61 -0.60 -8.88
CA VAL A 149 -5.49 -0.78 -7.93
C VAL A 149 -4.34 0.11 -8.36
N ASP A 150 -4.05 1.13 -7.56
CA ASP A 150 -2.99 2.10 -7.85
C ASP A 150 -1.64 1.74 -7.24
N ALA A 151 -1.66 1.15 -6.04
CA ALA A 151 -0.44 0.78 -5.35
C ALA A 151 -0.58 -0.57 -4.62
N VAL A 152 0.54 -1.27 -4.51
CA VAL A 152 0.68 -2.54 -3.78
C VAL A 152 1.89 -2.46 -2.86
N ILE A 153 1.67 -2.72 -1.58
CA ILE A 153 2.70 -2.68 -0.53
C ILE A 153 2.85 -4.09 0.05
N LEU A 154 4.04 -4.68 -0.07
CA LEU A 154 4.34 -6.02 0.43
C LEU A 154 5.42 -5.94 1.51
N LEU A 155 5.04 -6.20 2.76
CA LEU A 155 5.95 -6.22 3.91
C LEU A 155 6.35 -7.66 4.25
N ALA A 156 7.65 -7.92 4.43
CA ALA A 156 8.16 -9.23 4.85
C ALA A 156 7.65 -10.38 3.98
N ASN A 157 7.66 -10.22 2.66
CA ASN A 157 7.06 -11.15 1.71
C ASN A 157 7.78 -12.51 1.70
N PRO A 158 7.09 -13.64 2.02
CA PRO A 158 7.70 -14.98 2.01
C PRO A 158 8.19 -15.47 0.65
N VAL A 159 7.69 -14.88 -0.43
CA VAL A 159 8.10 -15.20 -1.81
C VAL A 159 8.95 -14.07 -2.43
N PHE A 160 9.57 -13.24 -1.59
CA PHE A 160 10.42 -12.12 -2.01
C PHE A 160 11.49 -12.55 -2.99
N GLU A 161 11.59 -11.86 -4.13
CA GLU A 161 12.64 -12.01 -5.12
C GLU A 161 13.40 -10.69 -5.26
N PRO A 162 14.68 -10.64 -4.83
CA PRO A 162 15.45 -9.41 -4.86
C PRO A 162 15.63 -8.83 -6.27
N ASP A 163 15.65 -9.69 -7.30
CA ASP A 163 15.96 -9.32 -8.68
C ASP A 163 14.72 -8.99 -9.52
N ASP A 164 13.50 -9.12 -8.98
CA ASP A 164 12.31 -8.72 -9.72
C ASP A 164 12.25 -7.17 -9.87
N PRO A 165 11.51 -6.64 -10.87
CA PRO A 165 11.53 -5.20 -11.16
C PRO A 165 10.73 -4.32 -10.20
N THR A 166 10.13 -4.85 -9.12
CA THR A 166 9.40 -4.04 -8.14
C THR A 166 10.30 -3.04 -7.42
N ALA A 167 9.73 -1.95 -6.92
CA ALA A 167 10.45 -1.07 -6.00
C ALA A 167 10.77 -1.82 -4.70
N LYS A 168 11.94 -1.59 -4.13
CA LYS A 168 12.40 -2.28 -2.91
C LYS A 168 12.96 -1.31 -1.90
N VAL A 169 12.59 -1.52 -0.65
CA VAL A 169 13.02 -0.73 0.51
C VAL A 169 13.51 -1.68 1.60
N GLY A 170 14.43 -1.18 2.42
CA GLY A 170 15.00 -1.92 3.54
C GLY A 170 16.46 -2.28 3.33
N THR A 171 17.00 -3.03 4.27
CA THR A 171 18.42 -3.38 4.34
C THR A 171 18.68 -4.83 3.94
N PHE A 172 17.89 -5.36 3.02
CA PHE A 172 17.97 -6.76 2.62
C PHE A 172 19.30 -7.13 1.92
N ASN A 173 19.67 -8.40 2.02
CA ASN A 173 20.78 -8.98 1.27
C ASN A 173 20.28 -9.36 -0.15
N PRO A 174 20.86 -8.81 -1.24
CA PRO A 174 20.40 -9.10 -2.59
C PRO A 174 20.60 -10.57 -3.04
N ASP A 175 21.43 -11.33 -2.35
CA ASP A 175 21.66 -12.74 -2.66
C ASP A 175 20.65 -13.69 -1.99
N GLN A 176 19.73 -13.15 -1.17
CA GLN A 176 18.78 -13.93 -0.38
C GLN A 176 17.34 -13.52 -0.70
N GLY A 177 16.54 -14.48 -1.11
CA GLY A 177 15.10 -14.32 -1.28
C GLY A 177 14.28 -14.94 -0.15
N GLY A 178 12.97 -14.94 -0.32
CA GLY A 178 12.01 -15.41 0.67
C GLY A 178 12.10 -16.91 0.99
N ILE A 179 11.54 -17.28 2.13
CA ILE A 179 11.53 -18.66 2.67
C ILE A 179 10.70 -19.63 1.83
N VAL A 180 9.70 -19.14 1.10
CA VAL A 180 8.88 -19.90 0.16
C VAL A 180 9.48 -19.79 -1.23
N ARG A 181 9.02 -20.61 -2.18
CA ARG A 181 9.44 -20.49 -3.58
C ARG A 181 9.18 -19.05 -4.06
N LYS A 182 10.23 -18.43 -4.59
CA LYS A 182 10.18 -17.06 -5.10
C LYS A 182 9.08 -16.88 -6.15
N ALA A 183 8.32 -15.81 -6.03
CA ALA A 183 7.38 -15.36 -7.06
C ALA A 183 7.97 -14.16 -7.78
N TRP A 184 8.04 -14.24 -9.10
CA TRP A 184 8.49 -13.14 -9.94
C TRP A 184 7.33 -12.21 -10.22
N ILE A 185 7.47 -10.95 -9.81
CA ILE A 185 6.50 -9.89 -10.08
C ILE A 185 7.08 -9.02 -11.20
N ASP A 186 6.36 -8.88 -12.31
CA ASP A 186 6.79 -8.10 -13.47
C ASP A 186 5.64 -7.29 -14.08
N GLY A 187 5.90 -6.67 -15.24
CA GLY A 187 4.91 -5.91 -15.98
C GLY A 187 4.35 -4.71 -15.23
N PRO A 188 3.16 -4.24 -15.62
CA PRO A 188 2.50 -3.09 -15.00
C PRO A 188 2.20 -3.28 -13.50
N PHE A 189 2.04 -4.52 -13.04
CA PHE A 189 1.85 -4.82 -11.63
C PHE A 189 3.10 -4.50 -10.79
N ALA A 190 4.30 -4.79 -11.34
CA ALA A 190 5.55 -4.44 -10.67
C ALA A 190 5.75 -2.92 -10.52
N GLU A 191 5.32 -2.13 -11.50
CA GLU A 191 5.41 -0.66 -11.47
C GLU A 191 4.55 -0.03 -10.37
N ARG A 192 3.55 -0.77 -9.89
CA ARG A 192 2.65 -0.38 -8.78
C ARG A 192 3.04 -1.00 -7.46
N THR A 193 4.08 -1.84 -7.43
CA THR A 193 4.44 -2.64 -6.25
C THR A 193 5.74 -2.14 -5.60
N ILE A 194 5.67 -1.96 -4.29
CA ILE A 194 6.83 -1.73 -3.43
C ILE A 194 6.94 -2.85 -2.40
N GLN A 195 8.14 -3.40 -2.22
CA GLN A 195 8.41 -4.45 -1.25
C GLN A 195 9.37 -3.97 -0.17
N VAL A 196 9.07 -4.28 1.09
CA VAL A 196 9.95 -4.04 2.23
C VAL A 196 10.47 -5.35 2.77
N CYS A 197 11.80 -5.50 2.77
CA CYS A 197 12.47 -6.62 3.41
C CYS A 197 13.62 -6.11 4.27
N LEU A 198 13.66 -6.52 5.53
CA LEU A 198 14.68 -6.07 6.49
C LEU A 198 15.70 -7.17 6.73
N ASN A 199 16.98 -6.79 6.74
CA ASN A 199 18.08 -7.73 7.00
C ASN A 199 17.88 -8.45 8.33
N GLY A 200 18.00 -9.77 8.30
CA GLY A 200 17.78 -10.62 9.45
C GLY A 200 16.38 -11.22 9.53
N ASP A 201 15.40 -10.73 8.76
CA ASP A 201 14.08 -11.33 8.69
C ASP A 201 14.13 -12.69 7.96
N PRO A 202 13.87 -13.82 8.65
CA PRO A 202 13.96 -15.15 8.03
C PRO A 202 12.85 -15.44 7.01
N VAL A 203 11.82 -14.62 6.95
CA VAL A 203 10.66 -14.84 6.08
C VAL A 203 10.94 -14.29 4.69
N CYS A 204 11.40 -13.06 4.57
CA CYS A 204 11.77 -12.49 3.27
C CYS A 204 13.24 -12.71 2.90
N GLN A 205 14.08 -13.20 3.84
CA GLN A 205 15.49 -13.58 3.59
C GLN A 205 15.80 -14.96 4.19
N PHE A 206 15.61 -16.01 3.40
CA PHE A 206 15.87 -17.38 3.84
C PHE A 206 17.32 -17.57 4.30
N GLY A 207 17.49 -18.18 5.48
CA GLY A 207 18.79 -18.38 6.11
C GLY A 207 19.10 -17.46 7.28
N SER A 208 18.33 -16.40 7.46
CA SER A 208 18.36 -15.58 8.67
C SER A 208 17.66 -16.28 9.83
N LEU A 209 18.01 -15.92 11.07
CA LEU A 209 17.46 -16.55 12.28
C LEU A 209 16.78 -15.54 13.22
N ALA A 210 16.74 -14.27 12.88
CA ALA A 210 16.23 -13.22 13.76
C ALA A 210 14.72 -13.03 13.57
N ILE A 211 13.92 -14.03 13.98
CA ILE A 211 12.44 -13.98 13.86
C ILE A 211 11.83 -12.73 14.52
N TRP A 212 12.50 -12.15 15.52
CA TRP A 212 12.06 -10.92 16.16
C TRP A 212 12.07 -9.72 15.18
N VAL A 213 12.96 -9.71 14.17
CA VAL A 213 12.96 -8.69 13.10
C VAL A 213 11.64 -8.78 12.34
N HIS A 214 11.23 -10.00 11.99
CA HIS A 214 9.95 -10.23 11.32
C HIS A 214 8.78 -9.63 12.10
N SER A 215 8.71 -9.88 13.40
CA SER A 215 7.53 -9.52 14.20
C SER A 215 7.52 -8.06 14.67
N ASN A 216 8.69 -7.39 14.79
CA ASN A 216 8.80 -6.14 15.54
C ASN A 216 9.46 -4.97 14.78
N SER A 217 9.95 -5.18 13.55
CA SER A 217 10.73 -4.14 12.88
C SER A 217 10.03 -3.45 11.72
N TYR A 218 8.84 -3.93 11.32
CA TYR A 218 8.03 -3.32 10.26
C TYR A 218 7.07 -2.29 10.84
N PHE A 219 7.65 -1.24 11.43
CA PHE A 219 6.93 -0.12 12.05
C PHE A 219 7.74 1.17 11.92
N GLY A 220 7.07 2.29 12.10
CA GLY A 220 7.69 3.59 12.19
C GLY A 220 8.26 4.08 10.85
N GLU A 221 9.26 4.95 10.93
CA GLU A 221 9.88 5.62 9.76
C GLU A 221 10.40 4.66 8.68
N THR A 222 10.63 3.38 9.02
CA THR A 222 10.99 2.35 8.04
C THR A 222 9.93 2.19 6.95
N LEU A 223 8.68 2.57 7.24
CA LEU A 223 7.54 2.42 6.33
C LEU A 223 7.20 3.71 5.56
N ASP A 224 7.84 4.85 5.87
CA ASP A 224 7.57 6.12 5.18
C ASP A 224 7.74 6.00 3.65
N PRO A 225 8.78 5.36 3.10
CA PRO A 225 8.91 5.23 1.66
C PRO A 225 7.76 4.45 1.00
N THR A 226 7.09 3.53 1.73
CA THR A 226 5.94 2.80 1.19
C THR A 226 4.68 3.64 1.18
N ALA A 227 4.52 4.47 2.21
CA ALA A 227 3.42 5.41 2.33
C ALA A 227 3.49 6.50 1.25
N GLU A 228 4.68 7.09 1.06
CA GLU A 228 4.96 8.08 0.02
C GLU A 228 4.73 7.49 -1.38
N PHE A 229 5.24 6.28 -1.66
CA PHE A 229 5.02 5.58 -2.92
C PHE A 229 3.54 5.40 -3.23
N ALA A 230 2.75 4.93 -2.24
CA ALA A 230 1.33 4.70 -2.44
C ALA A 230 0.55 6.03 -2.61
N ALA A 231 0.91 7.05 -1.84
CA ALA A 231 0.29 8.38 -1.94
C ALA A 231 0.53 9.01 -3.31
N GLU A 232 1.76 8.94 -3.85
CA GLU A 232 2.09 9.41 -5.20
C GLU A 232 1.23 8.73 -6.26
N LYS A 233 1.12 7.40 -6.22
CA LYS A 233 0.34 6.62 -7.19
C LYS A 233 -1.16 6.97 -7.13
N VAL A 234 -1.71 7.09 -5.94
CA VAL A 234 -3.14 7.42 -5.73
C VAL A 234 -3.43 8.85 -6.22
N ILE A 235 -2.63 9.84 -5.82
CA ILE A 235 -2.83 11.24 -6.22
C ILE A 235 -2.76 11.39 -7.74
N ALA A 236 -1.84 10.71 -8.42
CA ALA A 236 -1.73 10.75 -9.88
C ALA A 236 -2.99 10.26 -10.61
N ASN A 237 -3.82 9.43 -9.96
CA ASN A 237 -5.03 8.85 -10.54
C ASN A 237 -6.35 9.48 -10.00
N LEU A 238 -6.25 10.38 -9.00
CA LEU A 238 -7.41 11.13 -8.50
C LEU A 238 -7.62 12.48 -9.25
N LEU A 239 -6.63 12.90 -10.05
CA LEU A 239 -6.65 14.11 -10.87
C LEU A 239 -7.23 13.83 -12.25
#